data_b54c3dc49eee1a152cae2ff91ae90b72
#
_entry.id   b54c3dc49eee1a152cae2ff91ae90b72
#
_cell.length_a   1.000
_cell.length_b   1.000
_cell.length_c   1.000
_cell.angle_alpha   90.00
_cell.angle_beta   90.00
_cell.angle_gamma   90.00
#
_symmetry.space_group_name_H-M   'P 1'
#
loop_
_entity.id
_entity.type
_entity.pdbx_description
1 polymer ?
#
loop_
_entity_poly.entity_id
_entity_poly.type
_entity_poly.pdbx_seq_one_letter_code
_entity_poly.pdbx_strand_id
1 'polypeptide(L)'
;MQSVRGSVILCDYLNRMEGGKWLIAGTYNRITVVGPQWQGSLTMFVRMQTEQAGDHLVHVRVMASHLPMTAPPLTSTQLNVRVPNPNLPIDCGIHTPIIRMDCPVPYADL
;
A
#
# COMPACT_ATOMS: atom_id res chain seq x y z
N MET A 1 18.26 15.68 -0.01
CA MET A 1 17.17 14.85 0.51
C MET A 1 16.14 14.61 -0.60
N GLN A 2 15.80 13.37 -0.84
CA GLN A 2 14.80 13.03 -1.84
C GLN A 2 13.42 13.23 -1.25
N SER A 3 12.57 13.91 -2.01
CA SER A 3 11.17 14.05 -1.67
C SER A 3 10.35 13.13 -2.57
N VAL A 4 9.67 12.16 -1.95
CA VAL A 4 8.77 11.26 -2.66
C VAL A 4 7.36 11.53 -2.16
N ARG A 5 6.48 11.82 -3.10
CA ARG A 5 5.06 11.98 -2.82
C ARG A 5 4.34 10.72 -3.29
N GLY A 6 3.41 10.26 -2.50
CA GLY A 6 2.67 9.07 -2.88
C GLY A 6 1.26 9.08 -2.37
N SER A 7 0.43 8.31 -3.06
CA SER A 7 -0.92 8.01 -2.62
C SER A 7 -1.17 6.52 -2.78
N VAL A 8 -2.03 5.99 -1.92
CA VAL A 8 -2.38 4.58 -1.92
C VAL A 8 -3.90 4.47 -1.97
N ILE A 9 -4.40 3.65 -2.90
CA ILE A 9 -5.81 3.31 -2.97
C ILE A 9 -5.95 1.83 -2.67
N LEU A 10 -6.70 1.50 -1.63
CA LEU A 10 -7.06 0.11 -1.34
C LEU A 10 -8.23 -0.30 -2.21
N CYS A 11 -8.19 -1.50 -2.76
CA CYS A 11 -9.23 -1.97 -3.66
C CYS A 11 -9.38 -3.49 -3.59
N ASP A 12 -10.53 -3.96 -4.08
CA ASP A 12 -10.80 -5.39 -4.18
C ASP A 12 -10.21 -5.98 -5.45
N TYR A 13 -10.15 -5.19 -6.51
CA TYR A 13 -9.70 -5.64 -7.81
C TYR A 13 -8.81 -4.59 -8.45
N LEU A 14 -7.67 -5.04 -8.97
CA LEU A 14 -6.71 -4.19 -9.65
C LEU A 14 -6.15 -4.94 -10.86
N ASN A 15 -6.19 -4.31 -12.02
CA ASN A 15 -5.64 -4.89 -13.23
C ASN A 15 -5.00 -3.80 -14.10
N ARG A 16 -3.82 -4.10 -14.61
CA ARG A 16 -3.18 -3.25 -15.60
C ARG A 16 -3.72 -3.59 -16.97
N MET A 17 -4.34 -2.63 -17.60
CA MET A 17 -4.94 -2.79 -18.91
C MET A 17 -3.99 -2.38 -20.01
N GLU A 18 -4.31 -2.77 -21.24
CA GLU A 18 -3.58 -2.38 -22.41
C GLU A 18 -3.52 -0.85 -22.53
N GLY A 19 -2.39 -0.32 -23.05
CA GLY A 19 -2.20 1.12 -23.17
C GLY A 19 -1.78 1.83 -21.90
N GLY A 20 -1.36 1.08 -20.86
CA GLY A 20 -0.89 1.65 -19.60
C GLY A 20 -2.00 2.11 -18.67
N LYS A 21 -3.24 1.77 -18.97
CA LYS A 21 -4.37 2.10 -18.12
C LYS A 21 -4.52 1.10 -16.97
N TRP A 22 -5.13 1.56 -15.89
CA TRP A 22 -5.42 0.72 -14.74
C TRP A 22 -6.92 0.61 -14.52
N LEU A 23 -7.39 -0.59 -14.21
CA LEU A 23 -8.74 -0.83 -13.73
C LEU A 23 -8.67 -1.03 -12.23
N ILE A 24 -9.35 -0.16 -11.49
CA ILE A 24 -9.43 -0.19 -10.05
C ILE A 24 -10.90 -0.31 -9.68
N ALA A 25 -11.27 -1.36 -8.97
CA ALA A 25 -12.66 -1.60 -8.62
C ALA A 25 -12.79 -2.00 -7.16
N GLY A 26 -13.89 -1.58 -6.54
CA GLY A 26 -14.15 -1.87 -5.13
C GLY A 26 -13.19 -1.12 -4.21
N THR A 27 -13.07 0.20 -4.40
CA THR A 27 -12.17 1.02 -3.58
C THR A 27 -12.73 1.20 -2.18
N TYR A 28 -11.81 1.21 -1.20
CA TYR A 28 -12.16 1.48 0.18
C TYR A 28 -10.98 2.16 0.87
N ASN A 29 -11.26 2.83 1.98
CA ASN A 29 -10.22 3.53 2.75
C ASN A 29 -10.12 3.04 4.19
N ARG A 30 -10.92 2.06 4.56
CA ARG A 30 -10.97 1.53 5.91
C ARG A 30 -11.36 0.06 5.89
N ILE A 31 -10.71 -0.72 6.76
CA ILE A 31 -11.13 -2.08 7.05
C ILE A 31 -11.45 -2.13 8.54
N THR A 32 -12.67 -2.49 8.90
CA THR A 32 -13.04 -2.72 10.29
C THR A 32 -12.87 -4.18 10.61
N VAL A 33 -12.02 -4.46 11.57
CA VAL A 33 -11.69 -5.81 12.01
C VAL A 33 -12.42 -6.12 13.29
N VAL A 34 -13.17 -7.22 13.28
CA VAL A 34 -13.84 -7.71 14.49
C VAL A 34 -12.96 -8.80 15.10
N GLY A 35 -12.61 -8.61 16.39
CA GLY A 35 -11.72 -9.52 17.11
C GLY A 35 -12.21 -10.95 17.23
N PRO A 36 -11.39 -11.87 17.80
CA PRO A 36 -10.07 -11.62 18.37
C PRO A 36 -8.92 -11.62 17.36
N GLN A 37 -9.15 -12.11 16.14
CA GLN A 37 -8.10 -12.20 15.13
C GLN A 37 -8.64 -11.85 13.76
N TRP A 38 -7.80 -11.26 12.94
CA TRP A 38 -8.09 -10.98 11.55
C TRP A 38 -7.00 -11.55 10.66
N GLN A 39 -7.40 -12.08 9.52
CA GLN A 39 -6.50 -12.60 8.51
C GLN A 39 -7.02 -12.22 7.14
N GLY A 40 -6.12 -11.75 6.28
CA GLY A 40 -6.46 -11.39 4.92
C GLY A 40 -5.29 -10.79 4.18
N SER A 41 -5.47 -10.51 2.90
CA SER A 41 -4.49 -9.81 2.09
C SER A 41 -5.10 -8.54 1.52
N LEU A 42 -4.23 -7.59 1.17
CA LEU A 42 -4.64 -6.28 0.65
C LEU A 42 -4.13 -6.13 -0.78
N THR A 43 -4.97 -5.53 -1.61
CA THR A 43 -4.60 -5.10 -2.96
C THR A 43 -4.57 -3.59 -2.98
N MET A 44 -3.47 -3.02 -3.46
CA MET A 44 -3.23 -1.58 -3.42
C MET A 44 -2.77 -1.07 -4.77
N PHE A 45 -3.34 0.05 -5.19
CA PHE A 45 -2.80 0.85 -6.27
C PHE A 45 -1.98 1.98 -5.66
N VAL A 46 -0.70 2.06 -6.05
CA VAL A 46 0.23 3.04 -5.49
C VAL A 46 0.68 3.97 -6.61
N ARG A 47 0.47 5.26 -6.42
CA ARG A 47 0.98 6.29 -7.31
C ARG A 47 2.04 7.10 -6.61
N MET A 48 3.20 7.22 -7.24
CA MET A 48 4.36 7.89 -6.67
C MET A 48 4.88 8.95 -7.62
N GLN A 49 5.43 10.00 -7.03
CA GLN A 49 6.09 11.06 -7.77
C GLN A 49 7.32 11.52 -7.01
N THR A 50 8.43 11.68 -7.70
CA THR A 50 9.68 12.15 -7.11
C THR A 50 10.31 13.23 -7.98
N GLU A 51 11.10 14.11 -7.37
CA GLU A 51 11.81 15.18 -8.05
C GLU A 51 13.10 14.70 -8.70
N GLN A 52 13.57 13.50 -8.37
CA GLN A 52 14.81 12.97 -8.90
C GLN A 52 14.57 11.78 -9.80
N ALA A 53 15.18 11.81 -10.99
CA ALA A 53 15.23 10.65 -11.87
C ALA A 53 16.20 9.60 -11.31
N GLY A 54 16.11 8.39 -11.82
CA GLY A 54 16.98 7.28 -11.44
C GLY A 54 16.25 6.17 -10.73
N ASP A 55 17.03 5.31 -10.08
CA ASP A 55 16.48 4.17 -9.37
C ASP A 55 16.22 4.53 -7.91
N HIS A 56 15.05 4.18 -7.43
CA HIS A 56 14.63 4.44 -6.05
C HIS A 56 14.15 3.17 -5.39
N LEU A 57 14.57 2.96 -4.16
CA LEU A 57 14.04 1.90 -3.31
C LEU A 57 12.90 2.48 -2.47
N VAL A 58 11.71 1.97 -2.69
CA VAL A 58 10.50 2.45 -2.00
C VAL A 58 9.99 1.37 -1.07
N HIS A 59 9.68 1.75 0.16
CA HIS A 59 9.12 0.86 1.15
C HIS A 59 7.65 1.18 1.34
N VAL A 60 6.81 0.14 1.25
CA VAL A 60 5.39 0.25 1.55
C VAL A 60 5.11 -0.64 2.76
N ARG A 61 4.58 -0.04 3.82
CA ARG A 61 4.34 -0.72 5.09
C ARG A 61 2.87 -0.60 5.46
N VAL A 62 2.33 -1.70 5.97
CA VAL A 62 0.98 -1.71 6.53
C VAL A 62 1.09 -1.78 8.04
N MET A 63 0.52 -0.80 8.71
CA MET A 63 0.57 -0.65 10.16
C MET A 63 -0.83 -0.80 10.73
N ALA A 64 -0.92 -1.34 11.95
CA ALA A 64 -2.17 -1.41 12.67
C ALA A 64 -2.41 -0.11 13.43
N SER A 65 -3.60 0.49 13.24
CA SER A 65 -3.91 1.80 13.85
C SER A 65 -4.02 1.75 15.37
N HIS A 66 -4.32 0.59 15.94
CA HIS A 66 -4.45 0.43 17.40
C HIS A 66 -3.12 0.15 18.10
N LEU A 67 -2.03 0.02 17.34
CA LEU A 67 -0.69 -0.21 17.87
C LEU A 67 0.12 1.09 17.79
N PRO A 68 1.15 1.26 18.66
CA PRO A 68 2.02 2.43 18.57
C PRO A 68 2.81 2.42 17.26
N MET A 69 3.23 3.61 16.83
CA MET A 69 4.02 3.77 15.60
C MET A 69 5.36 3.03 15.64
N THR A 70 5.84 2.70 16.84
CA THR A 70 7.08 1.94 17.03
C THR A 70 6.89 0.43 16.88
N ALA A 71 5.65 -0.04 16.81
CA ALA A 71 5.36 -1.45 16.60
C ALA A 71 5.85 -1.91 15.22
N PRO A 72 6.25 -3.18 15.06
CA PRO A 72 6.62 -3.69 13.74
C PRO A 72 5.44 -3.60 12.78
N PRO A 73 5.69 -3.37 11.48
CA PRO A 73 4.61 -3.38 10.50
C PRO A 73 3.99 -4.76 10.36
N LEU A 74 2.71 -4.80 10.03
CA LEU A 74 2.00 -6.06 9.74
C LEU A 74 2.58 -6.72 8.49
N THR A 75 2.94 -5.92 7.52
CA THR A 75 3.67 -6.36 6.33
C THR A 75 4.46 -5.19 5.77
N SER A 76 5.52 -5.52 5.06
CA SER A 76 6.39 -4.53 4.43
C SER A 76 6.80 -5.04 3.05
N THR A 77 6.70 -4.18 2.05
CA THR A 77 7.08 -4.50 0.68
C THR A 77 8.10 -3.47 0.21
N GLN A 78 9.17 -3.94 -0.41
CA GLN A 78 10.17 -3.09 -1.03
C GLN A 78 10.00 -3.12 -2.54
N LEU A 79 10.03 -1.96 -3.15
CA LEU A 79 9.91 -1.80 -4.59
C LEU A 79 11.12 -1.06 -5.13
N ASN A 80 11.72 -1.61 -6.18
CA ASN A 80 12.70 -0.90 -6.98
C ASN A 80 11.96 -0.18 -8.09
N VAL A 81 11.97 1.15 -8.03
CA VAL A 81 11.24 1.98 -8.98
C VAL A 81 12.22 2.78 -9.80
N ARG A 82 12.14 2.65 -11.12
CA ARG A 82 12.93 3.45 -12.03
C ARG A 82 12.10 4.64 -12.50
N VAL A 83 12.65 5.82 -12.29
CA VAL A 83 12.01 7.09 -12.64
C VAL A 83 12.76 7.69 -13.83
N PRO A 84 12.26 7.52 -15.07
CA PRO A 84 12.92 8.08 -16.24
C PRO A 84 12.76 9.60 -16.32
N ASN A 85 11.60 10.10 -15.93
CA ASN A 85 11.31 11.54 -15.98
C ASN A 85 10.88 12.00 -14.59
N PRO A 86 11.62 12.93 -13.97
CA PRO A 86 11.20 13.47 -12.67
C PRO A 86 9.88 14.24 -12.81
N ASN A 87 9.12 14.27 -11.73
CA ASN A 87 7.82 14.95 -11.63
C ASN A 87 6.69 14.29 -12.43
N LEU A 88 6.94 13.18 -13.12
CA LEU A 88 5.88 12.38 -13.70
C LEU A 88 5.49 11.26 -12.75
N PRO A 89 4.19 11.01 -12.56
CA PRO A 89 3.75 9.95 -11.66
C PRO A 89 4.10 8.58 -12.20
N ILE A 90 4.42 7.68 -11.27
CA ILE A 90 4.65 6.27 -11.54
C ILE A 90 3.63 5.47 -10.76
N ASP A 91 2.97 4.56 -11.45
CA ASP A 91 1.90 3.76 -10.87
C ASP A 91 2.34 2.31 -10.77
N CYS A 92 2.01 1.66 -9.67
CA CYS A 92 2.22 0.23 -9.51
C CYS A 92 1.10 -0.39 -8.68
N GLY A 93 0.93 -1.69 -8.87
CA GLY A 93 0.01 -2.49 -8.07
C GLY A 93 0.77 -3.35 -7.09
N ILE A 94 0.25 -3.49 -5.89
CA ILE A 94 0.81 -4.32 -4.84
C ILE A 94 -0.29 -5.24 -4.32
N HIS A 95 0.02 -6.53 -4.23
CA HIS A 95 -0.81 -7.50 -3.57
C HIS A 95 -0.01 -8.07 -2.39
N THR A 96 -0.48 -7.85 -1.17
CA THR A 96 0.25 -8.30 0.00
C THR A 96 0.13 -9.81 0.19
N PRO A 97 1.11 -10.44 0.85
CA PRO A 97 0.89 -11.77 1.39
C PRO A 97 -0.19 -11.73 2.48
N ILE A 98 -0.59 -12.90 2.96
CA ILE A 98 -1.59 -12.97 4.03
C ILE A 98 -1.06 -12.27 5.27
N ILE A 99 -1.84 -11.30 5.73
CA ILE A 99 -1.58 -10.55 6.96
C ILE A 99 -2.39 -11.19 8.08
N ARG A 100 -1.75 -11.40 9.22
CA ARG A 100 -2.41 -11.90 10.42
C ARG A 100 -2.25 -10.88 11.52
N MET A 101 -3.33 -10.57 12.19
CA MET A 101 -3.34 -9.57 13.24
C MET A 101 -4.22 -10.02 14.40
N ASP A 102 -3.65 -9.93 15.61
CA ASP A 102 -4.42 -10.10 16.83
C ASP A 102 -5.15 -8.80 17.14
N CYS A 103 -6.42 -8.91 17.45
CA CYS A 103 -7.25 -7.76 17.77
C CYS A 103 -7.82 -7.95 19.18
N PRO A 104 -7.13 -7.46 20.23
CA PRO A 104 -7.55 -7.66 21.61
C PRO A 104 -8.78 -6.84 22.00
N VAL A 105 -9.15 -5.87 21.20
CA VAL A 105 -10.38 -5.08 21.38
C VAL A 105 -11.49 -5.66 20.50
N PRO A 106 -12.77 -5.31 20.75
CA PRO A 106 -13.88 -5.87 19.96
C PRO A 106 -13.74 -5.63 18.45
N TYR A 107 -13.13 -4.52 18.06
CA TYR A 107 -12.86 -4.21 16.66
C TYR A 107 -11.69 -3.24 16.54
N ALA A 108 -11.05 -3.24 15.38
CA ALA A 108 -10.01 -2.27 15.03
C ALA A 108 -10.13 -1.90 13.54
N ASP A 109 -9.65 -0.71 13.21
CA ASP A 109 -9.56 -0.25 11.82
C ASP A 109 -8.12 -0.42 11.31
N LEU A 110 -8.01 -0.83 10.07
CA LEU A 110 -6.73 -0.92 9.36
C LEU A 110 -6.57 0.20 8.34
#